data_577278a0f5c0ae8bea399a794b68ee0b
#
_entry.id   577278a0f5c0ae8bea399a794b68ee0b
#
_cell.length_a   1.000
_cell.length_b   1.000
_cell.length_c   1.000
_cell.angle_alpha   90.00
_cell.angle_beta   90.00
_cell.angle_gamma   90.00
#
_symmetry.space_group_name_H-M   'P 1'
#
loop_
_entity.id
_entity.type
_entity.pdbx_description
1 polymer ?
#
loop_
_entity_poly.entity_id
_entity_poly.type
_entity_poly.pdbx_seq_one_letter_code
_entity_poly.pdbx_strand_id
1 'polypeptide(L)'
;MTMAARRGSRFVRRLAHRLTGQPETSSAIWETIQLARHQDRPYPLDYILRLWPDFEELHGDRLYGDDPAIVAGIGRGDGAPVAVIGHQKGRDTAERTYRNFGMPGPEGYRKAMRVMALADKLDLPVITLIDTPGAFPGAGAEERGQGGAIARSMQAMLRLRVPAVAVVIGEGSSGGALALGVADRVIMLENSTYSVISPEGGSAILWRDAAKARDAAAAFQPTAANCYRWGIADAVVPEPAGGAHRDHDEAARLLSGYLTRALRDLRALTPDERRRQRRDRYRRIGAYREVASGDLAAIAAGRGDPSANGGGPA
;
A
#
# COMPACT_ATOMS: atom_id res chain seq x y z
N MET A 1 -19.02 -24.68 -19.34
CA MET A 1 -18.56 -23.65 -18.38
C MET A 1 -18.00 -24.36 -17.16
N THR A 2 -16.69 -24.41 -17.03
CA THR A 2 -15.98 -25.17 -16.00
C THR A 2 -16.22 -24.61 -14.59
N MET A 3 -16.09 -25.48 -13.56
CA MET A 3 -16.23 -25.09 -12.12
C MET A 3 -15.38 -23.87 -11.72
N ALA A 4 -14.19 -23.70 -12.33
CA ALA A 4 -13.30 -22.56 -12.13
C ALA A 4 -13.91 -21.23 -12.62
N ALA A 5 -14.62 -21.23 -13.75
CA ALA A 5 -15.28 -20.02 -14.28
C ALA A 5 -16.47 -19.58 -13.39
N ARG A 6 -17.17 -20.55 -12.75
CA ARG A 6 -18.26 -20.24 -11.80
C ARG A 6 -17.73 -19.68 -10.46
N ARG A 7 -16.55 -20.17 -9.99
CA ARG A 7 -15.90 -19.62 -8.78
C ARG A 7 -15.45 -18.19 -8.99
N GLY A 8 -14.75 -17.87 -10.08
CA GLY A 8 -14.32 -16.50 -10.42
C GLY A 8 -15.50 -15.51 -10.49
N SER A 9 -16.64 -15.92 -11.05
CA SER A 9 -17.84 -15.09 -11.14
C SER A 9 -18.45 -14.73 -9.76
N ARG A 10 -18.38 -15.63 -8.77
CA ARG A 10 -18.89 -15.36 -7.40
C ARG A 10 -17.99 -14.36 -6.66
N PHE A 11 -16.65 -14.48 -6.78
CA PHE A 11 -15.71 -13.56 -6.15
C PHE A 11 -15.85 -12.14 -6.69
N VAL A 12 -15.90 -12.01 -8.01
CA VAL A 12 -16.06 -10.70 -8.68
C VAL A 12 -17.39 -10.05 -8.27
N ARG A 13 -18.49 -10.80 -8.19
CA ARG A 13 -19.78 -10.27 -7.73
C ARG A 13 -19.75 -9.81 -6.28
N ARG A 14 -19.11 -10.58 -5.37
CA ARG A 14 -18.97 -10.19 -3.96
C ARG A 14 -18.16 -8.92 -3.82
N LEU A 15 -17.02 -8.83 -4.51
CA LEU A 15 -16.19 -7.65 -4.51
C LEU A 15 -16.92 -6.43 -5.10
N ALA A 16 -17.61 -6.58 -6.23
CA ALA A 16 -18.40 -5.52 -6.82
C ALA A 16 -19.45 -4.97 -5.83
N HIS A 17 -20.14 -5.84 -5.09
CA HIS A 17 -21.09 -5.43 -4.06
C HIS A 17 -20.42 -4.64 -2.92
N ARG A 18 -19.22 -5.03 -2.47
CA ARG A 18 -18.45 -4.27 -1.45
C ARG A 18 -18.00 -2.91 -1.97
N LEU A 19 -17.64 -2.80 -3.24
CA LEU A 19 -17.15 -1.55 -3.84
C LEU A 19 -18.27 -0.53 -4.10
N THR A 20 -19.49 -1.00 -4.42
CA THR A 20 -20.64 -0.15 -4.80
C THR A 20 -21.76 -0.13 -3.76
N GLY A 21 -21.67 -0.95 -2.71
CA GLY A 21 -22.71 -1.14 -1.70
C GLY A 21 -22.73 -0.09 -0.59
N GLN A 22 -23.55 -0.36 0.42
CA GLN A 22 -23.66 0.44 1.65
C GLN A 22 -22.30 0.59 2.36
N PRO A 23 -22.10 1.66 3.17
CA PRO A 23 -20.93 1.78 4.03
C PRO A 23 -20.69 0.54 4.86
N GLU A 24 -19.42 0.14 5.01
CA GLU A 24 -19.06 -1.05 5.81
C GLU A 24 -19.37 -0.82 7.28
N THR A 25 -19.91 -1.84 7.95
CA THR A 25 -20.15 -1.78 9.40
C THR A 25 -18.84 -1.81 10.18
N SER A 26 -18.83 -1.29 11.40
CA SER A 26 -17.66 -1.32 12.30
C SER A 26 -17.14 -2.76 12.50
N SER A 27 -18.04 -3.76 12.58
CA SER A 27 -17.66 -5.17 12.69
C SER A 27 -16.94 -5.68 11.45
N ALA A 28 -17.44 -5.36 10.25
CA ALA A 28 -16.82 -5.78 8.98
C ALA A 28 -15.44 -5.15 8.78
N ILE A 29 -15.29 -3.87 9.16
CA ILE A 29 -14.00 -3.17 9.14
C ILE A 29 -13.01 -3.87 10.08
N TRP A 30 -13.43 -4.18 11.30
CA TRP A 30 -12.57 -4.85 12.27
C TRP A 30 -12.16 -6.25 11.81
N GLU A 31 -13.09 -7.02 11.25
CA GLU A 31 -12.80 -8.34 10.65
C GLU A 31 -11.77 -8.23 9.52
N THR A 32 -11.89 -7.23 8.65
CA THR A 32 -10.91 -6.97 7.59
C THR A 32 -9.52 -6.68 8.17
N ILE A 33 -9.41 -5.90 9.26
CA ILE A 33 -8.14 -5.63 9.93
C ILE A 33 -7.53 -6.92 10.50
N GLN A 34 -8.34 -7.79 11.11
CA GLN A 34 -7.86 -9.09 11.62
C GLN A 34 -7.36 -9.98 10.47
N LEU A 35 -8.05 -10.00 9.34
CA LEU A 35 -7.62 -10.73 8.15
C LEU A 35 -6.33 -10.16 7.53
N ALA A 36 -6.18 -8.83 7.50
CA ALA A 36 -4.95 -8.18 7.04
C ALA A 36 -3.72 -8.58 7.87
N ARG A 37 -3.92 -8.84 9.16
CA ARG A 37 -2.88 -9.20 10.14
C ARG A 37 -2.76 -10.71 10.39
N HIS A 38 -3.53 -11.53 9.66
CA HIS A 38 -3.52 -12.98 9.88
C HIS A 38 -2.12 -13.54 9.71
N GLN A 39 -1.64 -14.35 10.67
CA GLN A 39 -0.25 -14.85 10.70
C GLN A 39 0.11 -15.72 9.49
N ASP A 40 -0.87 -16.44 8.92
CA ASP A 40 -0.69 -17.27 7.73
C ASP A 40 -0.96 -16.50 6.43
N ARG A 41 -1.20 -15.19 6.49
CA ARG A 41 -1.34 -14.38 5.28
C ARG A 41 -0.02 -14.38 4.50
N PRO A 42 -0.04 -14.50 3.15
CA PRO A 42 1.20 -14.49 2.37
C PRO A 42 1.90 -13.14 2.50
N TYR A 43 3.19 -13.18 2.80
CA TYR A 43 4.11 -12.04 2.87
C TYR A 43 4.80 -11.80 1.53
N PRO A 44 5.57 -10.73 1.33
CA PRO A 44 6.23 -10.47 0.05
C PRO A 44 7.01 -11.64 -0.52
N LEU A 45 7.81 -12.35 0.28
CA LEU A 45 8.56 -13.52 -0.21
C LEU A 45 7.65 -14.64 -0.73
N ASP A 46 6.46 -14.84 -0.14
CA ASP A 46 5.51 -15.83 -0.62
C ASP A 46 4.98 -15.50 -2.03
N TYR A 47 4.75 -14.21 -2.32
CA TYR A 47 4.38 -13.73 -3.64
C TYR A 47 5.57 -13.76 -4.60
N ILE A 48 6.75 -13.33 -4.15
CA ILE A 48 7.97 -13.28 -4.95
C ILE A 48 8.31 -14.66 -5.49
N LEU A 49 8.35 -15.67 -4.63
CA LEU A 49 8.67 -17.07 -5.04
C LEU A 49 7.67 -17.64 -6.05
N ARG A 50 6.43 -17.17 -6.06
CA ARG A 50 5.38 -17.64 -6.98
C ARG A 50 5.34 -16.86 -8.29
N LEU A 51 5.61 -15.57 -8.24
CA LEU A 51 5.47 -14.69 -9.40
C LEU A 51 6.79 -14.44 -10.14
N TRP A 52 7.91 -14.55 -9.42
CA TRP A 52 9.27 -14.28 -9.92
C TRP A 52 10.24 -15.31 -9.34
N PRO A 53 10.18 -16.59 -9.77
CA PRO A 53 10.94 -17.67 -9.14
C PRO A 53 12.47 -17.56 -9.31
N ASP A 54 12.93 -16.73 -10.23
CA ASP A 54 14.35 -16.40 -10.46
C ASP A 54 14.76 -15.07 -9.78
N PHE A 55 14.05 -14.68 -8.72
CA PHE A 55 14.33 -13.45 -7.99
C PHE A 55 15.68 -13.48 -7.29
N GLU A 56 16.50 -12.48 -7.58
CA GLU A 56 17.80 -12.23 -6.95
C GLU A 56 17.70 -11.07 -5.98
N GLU A 57 17.86 -11.34 -4.69
CA GLU A 57 17.79 -10.33 -3.64
C GLU A 57 19.06 -9.49 -3.59
N LEU A 58 18.89 -8.17 -3.45
CA LEU A 58 19.95 -7.19 -3.33
C LEU A 58 20.00 -6.60 -1.91
N HIS A 59 21.11 -6.82 -1.22
CA HIS A 59 21.29 -6.45 0.18
C HIS A 59 22.05 -5.13 0.36
N GLY A 60 21.76 -4.47 1.49
CA GLY A 60 22.49 -3.30 2.02
C GLY A 60 22.13 -1.98 1.35
N ASP A 61 22.25 -0.91 2.13
CA ASP A 61 21.94 0.46 1.72
C ASP A 61 23.16 1.23 1.15
N ARG A 62 24.36 0.67 1.20
CA ARG A 62 25.64 1.27 0.83
C ARG A 62 26.04 2.50 1.67
N LEU A 63 25.48 2.63 2.87
CA LEU A 63 25.78 3.73 3.79
C LEU A 63 26.05 3.24 5.21
N TYR A 64 25.13 2.42 5.76
CA TYR A 64 25.19 1.96 7.15
C TYR A 64 25.11 0.43 7.26
N GLY A 65 24.13 -0.21 6.62
CA GLY A 65 23.93 -1.64 6.76
C GLY A 65 22.83 -2.21 5.87
N ASP A 66 22.45 -3.44 6.17
CA ASP A 66 21.26 -4.04 5.59
C ASP A 66 20.08 -3.97 6.56
N ASP A 67 18.87 -4.03 6.04
CA ASP A 67 17.64 -4.11 6.83
C ASP A 67 16.77 -5.26 6.30
N PRO A 68 16.67 -6.35 7.05
CA PRO A 68 15.88 -7.51 6.64
C PRO A 68 14.37 -7.29 6.66
N ALA A 69 13.87 -6.17 7.20
CA ALA A 69 12.47 -5.78 7.09
C ALA A 69 12.07 -5.37 5.65
N ILE A 70 13.04 -5.07 4.79
CA ILE A 70 12.85 -4.85 3.37
C ILE A 70 13.54 -5.96 2.57
N VAL A 71 12.77 -6.64 1.73
CA VAL A 71 13.27 -7.50 0.65
C VAL A 71 13.23 -6.69 -0.63
N ALA A 72 14.35 -6.63 -1.37
CA ALA A 72 14.42 -5.85 -2.59
C ALA A 72 15.38 -6.51 -3.59
N GLY A 73 14.98 -6.62 -4.86
CA GLY A 73 15.78 -7.30 -5.86
C GLY A 73 15.16 -7.23 -7.25
N ILE A 74 15.65 -8.10 -8.13
CA ILE A 74 15.21 -8.21 -9.53
C ILE A 74 14.80 -9.64 -9.79
N GLY A 75 13.68 -9.85 -10.48
CA GLY A 75 13.20 -11.13 -10.97
C GLY A 75 12.58 -10.99 -12.34
N ARG A 76 12.10 -12.11 -12.93
CA ARG A 76 11.39 -12.10 -14.20
C ARG A 76 9.97 -12.60 -14.01
N GLY A 77 8.99 -11.78 -14.43
CA GLY A 77 7.60 -12.17 -14.51
C GLY A 77 7.12 -12.14 -15.96
N ASP A 78 6.42 -13.18 -16.40
CA ASP A 78 5.96 -13.32 -17.79
C ASP A 78 7.10 -13.12 -18.83
N GLY A 79 8.32 -13.58 -18.49
CA GLY A 79 9.52 -13.45 -19.33
C GLY A 79 10.18 -12.07 -19.34
N ALA A 80 9.63 -11.07 -18.66
CA ALA A 80 10.18 -9.73 -18.60
C ALA A 80 10.78 -9.41 -17.20
N PRO A 81 11.94 -8.72 -17.14
CA PRO A 81 12.56 -8.35 -15.87
C PRO A 81 11.75 -7.25 -15.16
N VAL A 82 11.77 -7.30 -13.83
CA VAL A 82 11.08 -6.37 -12.95
C VAL A 82 11.85 -6.21 -11.63
N ALA A 83 11.87 -5.01 -11.08
CA ALA A 83 12.34 -4.78 -9.72
C ALA A 83 11.19 -4.95 -8.74
N VAL A 84 11.41 -5.74 -7.70
CA VAL A 84 10.42 -6.00 -6.65
C VAL A 84 10.99 -5.58 -5.30
N ILE A 85 10.18 -4.86 -4.51
CA ILE A 85 10.55 -4.33 -3.19
C ILE A 85 9.38 -4.62 -2.26
N GLY A 86 9.62 -5.20 -1.08
CA GLY A 86 8.54 -5.55 -0.16
C GLY A 86 8.89 -5.40 1.31
N HIS A 87 7.88 -5.10 2.12
CA HIS A 87 7.98 -5.15 3.58
C HIS A 87 7.81 -6.59 4.04
N GLN A 88 8.88 -7.21 4.51
CA GLN A 88 8.85 -8.61 4.94
C GLN A 88 8.64 -8.73 6.45
N LYS A 89 7.56 -9.42 6.82
CA LYS A 89 7.33 -9.90 8.19
C LYS A 89 7.86 -11.33 8.35
N GLY A 90 8.02 -11.80 9.58
CA GLY A 90 8.42 -13.17 9.89
C GLY A 90 7.24 -14.07 10.28
N ARG A 91 7.41 -15.39 10.13
CA ARG A 91 6.41 -16.39 10.49
C ARG A 91 6.46 -16.75 11.99
N ASP A 92 7.63 -17.00 12.50
CA ASP A 92 7.86 -17.31 13.90
C ASP A 92 8.49 -16.14 14.66
N THR A 93 8.69 -16.29 15.96
CA THR A 93 9.25 -15.24 16.82
C THR A 93 10.68 -14.86 16.42
N ALA A 94 11.52 -15.81 16.03
CA ALA A 94 12.90 -15.56 15.64
C ALA A 94 12.96 -14.76 14.33
N GLU A 95 12.19 -15.18 13.32
CA GLU A 95 12.11 -14.46 12.04
C GLU A 95 11.46 -13.09 12.21
N ARG A 96 10.40 -12.96 13.01
CA ARG A 96 9.76 -11.66 13.30
C ARG A 96 10.74 -10.69 13.94
N THR A 97 11.55 -11.16 14.90
CA THR A 97 12.58 -10.34 15.54
C THR A 97 13.66 -9.95 14.54
N TYR A 98 14.15 -10.88 13.74
CA TYR A 98 15.12 -10.62 12.68
C TYR A 98 14.62 -9.59 11.66
N ARG A 99 13.36 -9.69 11.24
CA ARG A 99 12.69 -8.79 10.29
C ARG A 99 12.09 -7.55 10.94
N ASN A 100 12.40 -7.31 12.21
CA ASN A 100 11.87 -6.19 12.99
C ASN A 100 10.34 -6.03 12.83
N PHE A 101 9.61 -7.15 12.83
CA PHE A 101 8.14 -7.20 12.67
C PHE A 101 7.61 -6.53 11.38
N GLY A 102 8.44 -6.43 10.36
CA GLY A 102 8.12 -5.72 9.12
C GLY A 102 8.15 -4.20 9.24
N MET A 103 8.83 -3.68 10.26
CA MET A 103 9.03 -2.24 10.48
C MET A 103 10.45 -1.83 10.04
N PRO A 104 10.62 -1.25 8.84
CA PRO A 104 11.95 -0.89 8.37
C PRO A 104 12.55 0.28 9.14
N GLY A 105 13.87 0.20 9.35
CA GLY A 105 14.72 1.32 9.69
C GLY A 105 15.07 2.17 8.45
N PRO A 106 15.88 3.24 8.64
CA PRO A 106 16.31 4.09 7.53
C PRO A 106 17.08 3.33 6.44
N GLU A 107 17.79 2.27 6.83
CA GLU A 107 18.58 1.39 5.95
C GLU A 107 17.67 0.68 4.94
N GLY A 108 16.50 0.21 5.36
CA GLY A 108 15.53 -0.45 4.52
C GLY A 108 15.01 0.46 3.41
N TYR A 109 14.66 1.70 3.74
CA TYR A 109 14.22 2.69 2.75
C TYR A 109 15.36 3.12 1.83
N ARG A 110 16.61 3.23 2.33
CA ARG A 110 17.76 3.51 1.48
C ARG A 110 18.09 2.35 0.54
N LYS A 111 17.97 1.09 1.01
CA LYS A 111 18.06 -0.10 0.15
C LYS A 111 16.99 -0.08 -0.94
N ALA A 112 15.75 0.21 -0.58
CA ALA A 112 14.65 0.36 -1.54
C ALA A 112 14.97 1.42 -2.61
N MET A 113 15.41 2.62 -2.22
CA MET A 113 15.81 3.68 -3.15
C MET A 113 16.95 3.27 -4.07
N ARG A 114 17.92 2.51 -3.58
CA ARG A 114 19.02 1.97 -4.38
C ARG A 114 18.52 1.03 -5.48
N VAL A 115 17.58 0.14 -5.14
CA VAL A 115 16.97 -0.77 -6.13
C VAL A 115 16.08 -0.01 -7.10
N MET A 116 15.32 1.00 -6.65
CA MET A 116 14.56 1.90 -7.52
C MET A 116 15.47 2.62 -8.52
N ALA A 117 16.60 3.14 -8.07
CA ALA A 117 17.57 3.81 -8.95
C ALA A 117 18.19 2.85 -9.99
N LEU A 118 18.44 1.60 -9.59
CA LEU A 118 18.92 0.56 -10.50
C LEU A 118 17.83 0.22 -11.53
N ALA A 119 16.59 0.06 -11.10
CA ALA A 119 15.44 -0.19 -11.98
C ALA A 119 15.25 0.95 -12.99
N ASP A 120 15.31 2.20 -12.56
CA ASP A 120 15.19 3.37 -13.45
C ASP A 120 16.32 3.45 -14.48
N LYS A 121 17.54 3.05 -14.09
CA LYS A 121 18.71 2.99 -14.98
C LYS A 121 18.59 1.88 -16.03
N LEU A 122 18.02 0.72 -15.65
CA LEU A 122 17.88 -0.46 -16.50
C LEU A 122 16.53 -0.54 -17.23
N ASP A 123 15.71 0.51 -17.12
CA ASP A 123 14.33 0.57 -17.67
C ASP A 123 13.41 -0.58 -17.21
N LEU A 124 13.55 -0.97 -15.93
CA LEU A 124 12.76 -2.03 -15.31
C LEU A 124 11.56 -1.42 -14.59
N PRO A 125 10.33 -1.98 -14.75
CA PRO A 125 9.21 -1.61 -13.90
C PRO A 125 9.51 -1.90 -12.43
N VAL A 126 8.96 -1.09 -11.53
CA VAL A 126 9.06 -1.26 -10.08
C VAL A 126 7.72 -1.73 -9.53
N ILE A 127 7.72 -2.84 -8.81
CA ILE A 127 6.57 -3.34 -8.04
C ILE A 127 6.93 -3.26 -6.56
N THR A 128 6.07 -2.62 -5.77
CA THR A 128 6.23 -2.61 -4.32
C THR A 128 5.12 -3.42 -3.65
N LEU A 129 5.49 -4.28 -2.70
CA LEU A 129 4.57 -5.11 -1.91
C LEU A 129 4.55 -4.58 -0.48
N ILE A 130 3.44 -3.97 -0.07
CA ILE A 130 3.32 -3.24 1.19
C ILE A 130 2.62 -4.12 2.22
N ASP A 131 3.34 -4.45 3.31
CA ASP A 131 2.80 -5.13 4.49
C ASP A 131 3.60 -4.73 5.74
N THR A 132 3.26 -3.60 6.33
CA THR A 132 3.95 -3.03 7.49
C THR A 132 3.00 -2.34 8.46
N PRO A 133 3.19 -2.49 9.78
CA PRO A 133 2.50 -1.67 10.77
C PRO A 133 3.02 -0.23 10.82
N GLY A 134 4.15 0.06 10.15
CA GLY A 134 4.78 1.38 10.08
C GLY A 134 6.29 1.30 9.97
N ALA A 135 6.95 2.44 9.92
CA ALA A 135 8.40 2.53 10.06
C ALA A 135 8.82 2.29 11.51
N PHE A 136 10.03 1.76 11.72
CA PHE A 136 10.53 1.52 13.08
C PHE A 136 10.68 2.83 13.88
N PRO A 137 10.01 2.96 15.04
CA PRO A 137 9.96 4.21 15.80
C PRO A 137 11.07 4.33 16.85
N GLY A 138 12.08 3.45 16.84
CA GLY A 138 13.15 3.43 17.84
C GLY A 138 14.12 4.60 17.70
N ALA A 139 14.70 5.05 18.84
CA ALA A 139 15.66 6.15 18.90
C ALA A 139 16.82 6.00 17.91
N GLY A 140 17.40 4.80 17.79
CA GLY A 140 18.48 4.54 16.85
C GLY A 140 18.07 4.70 15.37
N ALA A 141 16.80 4.54 15.01
CA ALA A 141 16.31 4.84 13.67
C ALA A 141 16.20 6.36 13.45
N GLU A 142 15.72 7.09 14.45
CA GLU A 142 15.65 8.56 14.40
C GLU A 142 17.04 9.18 14.28
N GLU A 143 18.01 8.72 15.07
CA GLU A 143 19.42 9.15 14.99
C GLU A 143 20.04 8.94 13.61
N ARG A 144 19.65 7.88 12.90
CA ARG A 144 20.11 7.57 11.54
C ARG A 144 19.21 8.15 10.43
N GLY A 145 18.26 9.03 10.81
CA GLY A 145 17.46 9.85 9.90
C GLY A 145 16.26 9.15 9.28
N GLN A 146 15.43 8.46 10.10
CA GLN A 146 14.22 7.75 9.70
C GLN A 146 13.28 8.61 8.85
N GLY A 147 12.85 9.76 9.37
CA GLY A 147 11.95 10.66 8.66
C GLY A 147 12.51 11.14 7.32
N GLY A 148 13.82 11.45 7.29
CA GLY A 148 14.51 11.82 6.07
C GLY A 148 14.62 10.69 5.05
N ALA A 149 14.80 9.45 5.48
CA ALA A 149 14.84 8.29 4.60
C ALA A 149 13.46 8.02 3.97
N ILE A 150 12.38 8.08 4.76
CA ILE A 150 11.00 7.97 4.29
C ILE A 150 10.70 9.05 3.23
N ALA A 151 10.98 10.32 3.54
CA ALA A 151 10.72 11.43 2.63
C ALA A 151 11.47 11.29 1.30
N ARG A 152 12.75 10.89 1.35
CA ARG A 152 13.56 10.64 0.14
C ARG A 152 13.06 9.43 -0.65
N SER A 153 12.55 8.38 0.01
CA SER A 153 11.95 7.24 -0.68
C SER A 153 10.69 7.65 -1.45
N MET A 154 9.79 8.42 -0.82
CA MET A 154 8.62 9.00 -1.51
C MET A 154 9.05 9.86 -2.71
N GLN A 155 10.09 10.69 -2.54
CA GLN A 155 10.61 11.52 -3.63
C GLN A 155 11.21 10.66 -4.76
N ALA A 156 11.92 9.57 -4.43
CA ALA A 156 12.44 8.63 -5.41
C ALA A 156 11.33 8.00 -6.23
N MET A 157 10.27 7.50 -5.56
CA MET A 157 9.07 6.97 -6.21
C MET A 157 8.43 7.98 -7.17
N LEU A 158 8.27 9.25 -6.75
CA LEU A 158 7.72 10.32 -7.60
C LEU A 158 8.56 10.61 -8.84
N ARG A 159 9.87 10.40 -8.78
CA ARG A 159 10.82 10.71 -9.85
C ARG A 159 11.03 9.58 -10.85
N LEU A 160 10.64 8.35 -10.54
CA LEU A 160 10.79 7.20 -11.43
C LEU A 160 10.26 7.50 -12.84
N ARG A 161 11.06 7.18 -13.85
CA ARG A 161 10.66 7.24 -15.26
C ARG A 161 9.99 5.96 -15.71
N VAL A 162 10.30 4.86 -15.05
CA VAL A 162 9.73 3.54 -15.30
C VAL A 162 8.34 3.38 -14.67
N PRO A 163 7.51 2.43 -15.15
CA PRO A 163 6.25 2.07 -14.51
C PRO A 163 6.45 1.69 -13.04
N ALA A 164 5.61 2.22 -12.15
CA ALA A 164 5.62 1.90 -10.72
C ALA A 164 4.22 1.46 -10.27
N VAL A 165 4.13 0.28 -9.67
CA VAL A 165 2.88 -0.28 -9.13
C VAL A 165 3.10 -0.63 -7.65
N ALA A 166 2.30 -0.03 -6.77
CA ALA A 166 2.28 -0.37 -5.35
C ALA A 166 1.11 -1.30 -5.05
N VAL A 167 1.36 -2.36 -4.29
CA VAL A 167 0.34 -3.33 -3.88
C VAL A 167 0.31 -3.42 -2.37
N VAL A 168 -0.80 -3.05 -1.75
CA VAL A 168 -1.03 -3.31 -0.33
C VAL A 168 -1.55 -4.73 -0.19
N ILE A 169 -0.70 -5.64 0.30
CA ILE A 169 -0.99 -7.07 0.40
C ILE A 169 -1.51 -7.49 1.78
N GLY A 170 -1.32 -6.66 2.78
CA GLY A 170 -1.75 -6.89 4.16
C GLY A 170 -2.04 -5.57 4.86
N GLU A 171 -1.23 -5.21 5.83
CA GLU A 171 -1.34 -3.96 6.56
C GLU A 171 -0.44 -2.89 5.93
N GLY A 172 -1.01 -1.77 5.48
CA GLY A 172 -0.27 -0.60 5.02
C GLY A 172 -0.46 0.54 6.01
N SER A 173 0.54 0.83 6.84
CA SER A 173 0.39 1.84 7.88
C SER A 173 1.45 2.93 7.80
N SER A 174 0.97 4.17 7.98
CA SER A 174 1.79 5.37 8.23
C SER A 174 2.81 5.69 7.13
N GLY A 175 3.83 6.47 7.48
CA GLY A 175 4.94 6.83 6.60
C GLY A 175 5.73 5.61 6.10
N GLY A 176 5.74 4.51 6.87
CA GLY A 176 6.38 3.26 6.46
C GLY A 176 5.80 2.70 5.18
N ALA A 177 4.48 2.59 5.11
CA ALA A 177 3.77 2.16 3.91
C ALA A 177 3.87 3.21 2.79
N LEU A 178 3.73 4.50 3.12
CA LEU A 178 3.74 5.58 2.16
C LEU A 178 5.10 5.71 1.44
N ALA A 179 6.21 5.38 2.12
CA ALA A 179 7.56 5.39 1.54
C ALA A 179 7.70 4.52 0.29
N LEU A 180 6.90 3.45 0.18
CA LEU A 180 6.82 2.56 -0.98
C LEU A 180 5.49 2.65 -1.74
N GLY A 181 4.56 3.51 -1.29
CA GLY A 181 3.19 3.62 -1.82
C GLY A 181 2.98 4.68 -2.91
N VAL A 182 3.98 5.54 -3.18
CA VAL A 182 3.82 6.68 -4.10
C VAL A 182 4.07 6.26 -5.55
N ALA A 183 3.15 5.47 -6.11
CA ALA A 183 3.26 4.81 -7.42
C ALA A 183 2.29 5.37 -8.48
N ASP A 184 2.42 4.94 -9.73
CA ASP A 184 1.47 5.26 -10.82
C ASP A 184 0.11 4.60 -10.58
N ARG A 185 0.13 3.38 -10.00
CA ARG A 185 -1.06 2.63 -9.60
C ARG A 185 -0.88 2.10 -8.18
N VAL A 186 -1.91 2.24 -7.38
CA VAL A 186 -2.02 1.64 -6.07
C VAL A 186 -3.11 0.56 -6.13
N ILE A 187 -2.73 -0.68 -5.91
CA ILE A 187 -3.61 -1.84 -5.90
C ILE A 187 -3.72 -2.33 -4.46
N MET A 188 -4.87 -2.76 -4.04
CA MET A 188 -5.06 -3.35 -2.71
C MET A 188 -5.66 -4.75 -2.83
N LEU A 189 -5.23 -5.69 -2.00
CA LEU A 189 -5.95 -6.95 -1.85
C LEU A 189 -7.24 -6.71 -1.06
N GLU A 190 -8.28 -7.52 -1.31
CA GLU A 190 -9.64 -7.33 -0.78
C GLU A 190 -9.69 -7.15 0.74
N ASN A 191 -8.87 -7.90 1.48
CA ASN A 191 -8.80 -7.83 2.94
C ASN A 191 -7.49 -7.18 3.42
N SER A 192 -6.94 -6.24 2.66
CA SER A 192 -5.84 -5.39 3.11
C SER A 192 -6.37 -4.07 3.67
N THR A 193 -5.53 -3.38 4.41
CA THR A 193 -5.83 -2.07 5.01
C THR A 193 -4.76 -1.05 4.67
N TYR A 194 -5.17 0.21 4.47
CA TYR A 194 -4.25 1.32 4.24
C TYR A 194 -4.67 2.51 5.10
N SER A 195 -3.84 2.90 6.06
CA SER A 195 -4.16 3.89 7.09
C SER A 195 -2.96 4.75 7.46
N VAL A 196 -3.24 5.94 7.97
CA VAL A 196 -2.21 6.86 8.51
C VAL A 196 -1.57 6.31 9.79
N ILE A 197 -2.28 5.51 10.57
CA ILE A 197 -1.84 4.95 11.86
C ILE A 197 -2.63 3.66 12.13
N SER A 198 -2.10 2.79 12.99
CA SER A 198 -2.87 1.64 13.48
C SER A 198 -4.07 2.09 14.31
N PRO A 199 -5.18 1.32 14.35
CA PRO A 199 -6.33 1.66 15.17
C PRO A 199 -5.98 1.80 16.65
N GLU A 200 -5.10 0.96 17.17
CA GLU A 200 -4.60 0.99 18.54
C GLU A 200 -3.84 2.28 18.84
N GLY A 201 -2.92 2.64 17.94
CA GLY A 201 -2.16 3.90 18.04
C GLY A 201 -3.05 5.12 17.95
N GLY A 202 -4.00 5.12 17.00
CA GLY A 202 -4.96 6.21 16.82
C GLY A 202 -5.87 6.38 18.03
N SER A 203 -6.40 5.30 18.59
CA SER A 203 -7.26 5.37 19.79
C SER A 203 -6.50 5.85 21.03
N ALA A 204 -5.26 5.41 21.18
CA ALA A 204 -4.39 5.89 22.28
C ALA A 204 -4.14 7.41 22.20
N ILE A 205 -3.93 7.94 21.00
CA ILE A 205 -3.71 9.39 20.80
C ILE A 205 -5.01 10.19 20.99
N LEU A 206 -6.11 9.75 20.35
CA LEU A 206 -7.37 10.51 20.34
C LEU A 206 -8.11 10.45 21.68
N TRP A 207 -8.12 9.28 22.30
CA TRP A 207 -8.95 9.03 23.51
C TRP A 207 -8.15 8.59 24.72
N ARG A 208 -6.83 8.45 24.60
CA ARG A 208 -5.94 7.90 25.66
C ARG A 208 -6.36 6.51 26.14
N ASP A 209 -6.98 5.74 25.25
CA ASP A 209 -7.56 4.44 25.55
C ASP A 209 -7.40 3.50 24.36
N ALA A 210 -6.43 2.58 24.41
CA ALA A 210 -6.17 1.60 23.35
C ALA A 210 -7.31 0.57 23.19
N ALA A 211 -8.18 0.39 24.20
CA ALA A 211 -9.33 -0.49 24.11
C ALA A 211 -10.39 -0.01 23.10
N LYS A 212 -10.35 1.27 22.72
CA LYS A 212 -11.22 1.87 21.68
C LYS A 212 -10.69 1.67 20.25
N ALA A 213 -9.79 0.73 20.02
CA ALA A 213 -9.24 0.45 18.70
C ALA A 213 -10.32 0.15 17.64
N ARG A 214 -11.43 -0.52 18.01
CA ARG A 214 -12.55 -0.76 17.09
C ARG A 214 -13.27 0.52 16.66
N ASP A 215 -13.42 1.47 17.57
CA ASP A 215 -14.04 2.77 17.26
C ASP A 215 -13.12 3.59 16.35
N ALA A 216 -11.81 3.57 16.63
CA ALA A 216 -10.81 4.19 15.76
C ALA A 216 -10.81 3.56 14.35
N ALA A 217 -10.87 2.23 14.25
CA ALA A 217 -10.95 1.53 12.98
C ALA A 217 -12.20 1.94 12.19
N ALA A 218 -13.35 2.03 12.85
CA ALA A 218 -14.60 2.48 12.24
C ALA A 218 -14.53 3.93 11.76
N ALA A 219 -13.84 4.82 12.50
CA ALA A 219 -13.64 6.20 12.10
C ALA A 219 -12.65 6.35 10.94
N PHE A 220 -11.57 5.58 10.93
CA PHE A 220 -10.54 5.64 9.88
C PHE A 220 -10.95 4.97 8.58
N GLN A 221 -11.82 3.96 8.65
CA GLN A 221 -12.31 3.18 7.51
C GLN A 221 -11.19 2.70 6.55
N PRO A 222 -10.13 2.04 7.01
CA PRO A 222 -8.89 1.81 6.26
C PRO A 222 -8.98 0.68 5.22
N THR A 223 -10.16 0.16 4.94
CA THR A 223 -10.36 -1.02 4.08
C THR A 223 -10.09 -0.72 2.60
N ALA A 224 -9.75 -1.75 1.84
CA ALA A 224 -9.54 -1.64 0.40
C ALA A 224 -10.75 -1.07 -0.34
N ALA A 225 -11.97 -1.44 0.08
CA ALA A 225 -13.20 -0.93 -0.51
C ALA A 225 -13.36 0.58 -0.31
N ASN A 226 -13.07 1.09 0.90
CA ASN A 226 -13.11 2.52 1.19
C ASN A 226 -12.00 3.29 0.45
N CYS A 227 -10.77 2.76 0.48
CA CYS A 227 -9.65 3.36 -0.26
C CYS A 227 -9.93 3.45 -1.76
N TYR A 228 -10.62 2.46 -2.34
CA TYR A 228 -11.05 2.49 -3.73
C TYR A 228 -12.11 3.58 -3.97
N ARG A 229 -13.14 3.66 -3.12
CA ARG A 229 -14.19 4.71 -3.22
C ARG A 229 -13.63 6.13 -3.11
N TRP A 230 -12.59 6.33 -2.34
CA TRP A 230 -11.93 7.63 -2.18
C TRP A 230 -10.87 7.93 -3.26
N GLY A 231 -10.66 7.02 -4.22
CA GLY A 231 -9.64 7.20 -5.26
C GLY A 231 -8.19 7.06 -4.76
N ILE A 232 -7.99 6.51 -3.54
CA ILE A 232 -6.66 6.19 -3.00
C ILE A 232 -6.13 4.93 -3.66
N ALA A 233 -6.96 3.90 -3.82
CA ALA A 233 -6.63 2.70 -4.59
C ALA A 233 -7.25 2.76 -6.00
N ASP A 234 -6.52 2.27 -7.00
CA ASP A 234 -6.99 2.18 -8.40
C ASP A 234 -7.72 0.87 -8.69
N ALA A 235 -7.40 -0.16 -7.92
CA ALA A 235 -8.02 -1.47 -8.06
C ALA A 235 -8.01 -2.24 -6.76
N VAL A 236 -8.98 -3.13 -6.60
CA VAL A 236 -9.04 -4.10 -5.50
C VAL A 236 -9.00 -5.50 -6.10
N VAL A 237 -8.00 -6.29 -5.69
CA VAL A 237 -7.82 -7.69 -6.09
C VAL A 237 -8.66 -8.57 -5.18
N PRO A 238 -9.57 -9.38 -5.71
CA PRO A 238 -10.32 -10.33 -4.90
C PRO A 238 -9.38 -11.37 -4.29
N GLU A 239 -9.74 -11.85 -3.10
CA GLU A 239 -8.99 -12.90 -2.42
C GLU A 239 -9.72 -14.25 -2.51
N PRO A 240 -9.03 -15.38 -2.33
CA PRO A 240 -9.65 -16.70 -2.15
C PRO A 240 -10.73 -16.67 -1.06
N ALA A 241 -11.66 -17.60 -1.11
CA ALA A 241 -12.74 -17.68 -0.10
C ALA A 241 -12.16 -17.81 1.31
N GLY A 242 -12.51 -16.87 2.18
CA GLY A 242 -12.01 -16.79 3.55
C GLY A 242 -10.73 -15.95 3.70
N GLY A 243 -10.11 -15.49 2.62
CA GLY A 243 -8.91 -14.63 2.64
C GLY A 243 -7.68 -15.26 2.00
N ALA A 244 -6.66 -14.43 1.74
CA ALA A 244 -5.42 -14.84 1.06
C ALA A 244 -4.64 -15.95 1.80
N HIS A 245 -4.80 -16.05 3.13
CA HIS A 245 -4.17 -17.09 3.97
C HIS A 245 -4.70 -18.50 3.71
N ARG A 246 -5.83 -18.64 3.02
CA ARG A 246 -6.44 -19.94 2.70
C ARG A 246 -5.86 -20.61 1.46
N ASP A 247 -5.34 -19.80 0.54
CA ASP A 247 -4.77 -20.30 -0.72
C ASP A 247 -3.79 -19.26 -1.28
N HIS A 248 -2.51 -19.43 -0.98
CA HIS A 248 -1.44 -18.51 -1.41
C HIS A 248 -1.25 -18.54 -2.93
N ASP A 249 -1.43 -19.71 -3.56
CA ASP A 249 -1.23 -19.87 -5.00
C ASP A 249 -2.34 -19.14 -5.77
N GLU A 250 -3.59 -19.29 -5.34
CA GLU A 250 -4.70 -18.57 -5.95
C GLU A 250 -4.61 -17.06 -5.67
N ALA A 251 -4.17 -16.63 -4.47
CA ALA A 251 -3.96 -15.22 -4.16
C ALA A 251 -2.90 -14.61 -5.08
N ALA A 252 -1.78 -15.30 -5.30
CA ALA A 252 -0.72 -14.86 -6.21
C ALA A 252 -1.20 -14.83 -7.67
N ARG A 253 -1.91 -15.87 -8.11
CA ARG A 253 -2.48 -15.93 -9.47
C ARG A 253 -3.46 -14.78 -9.75
N LEU A 254 -4.33 -14.46 -8.79
CA LEU A 254 -5.25 -13.32 -8.90
C LEU A 254 -4.48 -12.00 -9.01
N LEU A 255 -3.49 -11.79 -8.13
CA LEU A 255 -2.65 -10.59 -8.15
C LEU A 255 -1.90 -10.43 -9.48
N SER A 256 -1.32 -11.52 -10.02
CA SER A 256 -0.59 -11.50 -11.29
C SER A 256 -1.40 -10.88 -12.41
N GLY A 257 -2.68 -11.26 -12.55
CA GLY A 257 -3.56 -10.71 -13.59
C GLY A 257 -3.77 -9.19 -13.50
N TYR A 258 -3.81 -8.63 -12.28
CA TYR A 258 -3.91 -7.19 -12.07
C TYR A 258 -2.59 -6.47 -12.34
N LEU A 259 -1.46 -7.06 -11.91
CA LEU A 259 -0.12 -6.52 -12.19
C LEU A 259 0.16 -6.47 -13.69
N THR A 260 -0.08 -7.57 -14.41
CA THR A 260 0.11 -7.65 -15.87
C THR A 260 -0.69 -6.56 -16.59
N ARG A 261 -1.95 -6.36 -16.21
CA ARG A 261 -2.80 -5.30 -16.78
C ARG A 261 -2.23 -3.91 -16.46
N ALA A 262 -1.93 -3.63 -15.20
CA ALA A 262 -1.40 -2.33 -14.78
C ALA A 262 -0.09 -1.99 -15.49
N LEU A 263 0.84 -2.94 -15.58
CA LEU A 263 2.12 -2.74 -16.26
C LEU A 263 1.95 -2.53 -17.77
N ARG A 264 1.06 -3.28 -18.43
CA ARG A 264 0.74 -3.10 -19.84
C ARG A 264 0.23 -1.68 -20.11
N ASP A 265 -0.73 -1.22 -19.33
CA ASP A 265 -1.36 0.10 -19.50
C ASP A 265 -0.35 1.24 -19.23
N LEU A 266 0.54 1.06 -18.25
CA LEU A 266 1.61 2.03 -17.95
C LEU A 266 2.74 2.03 -18.98
N ARG A 267 3.07 0.91 -19.58
CA ARG A 267 4.08 0.82 -20.66
C ARG A 267 3.64 1.53 -21.93
N ALA A 268 2.34 1.68 -22.15
CA ALA A 268 1.80 2.45 -23.28
C ALA A 268 2.03 3.97 -23.16
N LEU A 269 2.36 4.47 -21.96
CA LEU A 269 2.65 5.88 -21.70
C LEU A 269 4.14 6.19 -21.83
N THR A 270 4.46 7.40 -22.28
CA THR A 270 5.84 7.91 -22.21
C THR A 270 6.28 8.15 -20.76
N PRO A 271 7.60 8.19 -20.47
CA PRO A 271 8.11 8.49 -19.13
C PRO A 271 7.58 9.81 -18.55
N ASP A 272 7.44 10.84 -19.40
CA ASP A 272 6.96 12.16 -18.97
C ASP A 272 5.46 12.16 -18.66
N GLU A 273 4.65 11.45 -19.45
CA GLU A 273 3.23 11.26 -19.18
C GLU A 273 3.02 10.52 -17.87
N ARG A 274 3.77 9.43 -17.62
CA ARG A 274 3.70 8.69 -16.35
C ARG A 274 4.00 9.60 -15.17
N ARG A 275 5.13 10.33 -15.20
CA ARG A 275 5.52 11.25 -14.10
C ARG A 275 4.50 12.36 -13.88
N ARG A 276 3.92 12.92 -14.96
CA ARG A 276 2.87 13.93 -14.88
C ARG A 276 1.62 13.36 -14.24
N GLN A 277 1.10 12.23 -14.75
CA GLN A 277 -0.10 11.57 -14.21
C GLN A 277 0.09 11.18 -12.74
N ARG A 278 1.28 10.65 -12.37
CA ARG A 278 1.60 10.30 -10.97
C ARG A 278 1.52 11.51 -10.07
N ARG A 279 2.13 12.64 -10.43
CA ARG A 279 2.03 13.88 -9.64
C ARG A 279 0.61 14.41 -9.54
N ASP A 280 -0.12 14.41 -10.62
CA ASP A 280 -1.49 14.90 -10.67
C ASP A 280 -2.44 14.01 -9.85
N ARG A 281 -2.18 12.70 -9.80
CA ARG A 281 -2.90 11.77 -8.94
C ARG A 281 -2.85 12.21 -7.48
N TYR A 282 -1.65 12.42 -6.93
CA TYR A 282 -1.49 12.77 -5.51
C TYR A 282 -1.99 14.17 -5.19
N ARG A 283 -1.97 15.09 -6.14
CA ARG A 283 -2.53 16.43 -5.96
C ARG A 283 -4.06 16.45 -5.93
N ARG A 284 -4.71 15.45 -6.50
CA ARG A 284 -6.17 15.35 -6.55
C ARG A 284 -6.79 14.55 -5.40
N ILE A 285 -5.96 13.93 -4.54
CA ILE A 285 -6.48 13.21 -3.38
C ILE A 285 -7.00 14.21 -2.36
N GLY A 286 -8.27 14.00 -1.93
CA GLY A 286 -8.95 14.86 -0.97
C GLY A 286 -9.83 15.94 -1.64
N ALA A 287 -10.86 16.35 -0.92
CA ALA A 287 -11.70 17.46 -1.33
C ALA A 287 -11.09 18.78 -0.87
N TYR A 288 -11.02 19.77 -1.76
CA TYR A 288 -10.63 21.13 -1.40
C TYR A 288 -11.58 22.13 -2.06
N ARG A 289 -11.70 23.29 -1.45
CA ARG A 289 -12.46 24.42 -1.98
C ARG A 289 -11.51 25.60 -2.12
N GLU A 290 -11.48 26.20 -3.30
CA GLU A 290 -10.84 27.50 -3.49
C GLU A 290 -11.77 28.57 -2.97
N VAL A 291 -11.25 29.42 -2.07
CA VAL A 291 -11.98 30.58 -1.52
C VAL A 291 -11.29 31.85 -1.97
N ALA A 292 -12.07 32.83 -2.39
CA ALA A 292 -11.53 34.15 -2.72
C ALA A 292 -10.89 34.78 -1.46
N SER A 293 -9.85 35.58 -1.67
CA SER A 293 -9.11 36.20 -0.54
C SER A 293 -9.99 36.99 0.43
N GLY A 294 -11.13 37.54 -0.04
CA GLY A 294 -12.13 38.24 0.80
C GLY A 294 -12.93 37.30 1.71
N ASP A 295 -13.12 36.06 1.34
CA ASP A 295 -13.91 35.09 2.12
C ASP A 295 -13.11 34.46 3.27
N LEU A 296 -11.76 34.51 3.21
CA LEU A 296 -10.91 33.99 4.28
C LEU A 296 -11.15 34.71 5.61
N ALA A 297 -11.41 36.02 5.58
CA ALA A 297 -11.73 36.79 6.77
C ALA A 297 -13.07 36.37 7.40
N ALA A 298 -14.06 36.03 6.59
CA ALA A 298 -15.37 35.55 7.05
C ALA A 298 -15.28 34.14 7.67
N ILE A 299 -14.49 33.24 7.07
CA ILE A 299 -14.24 31.91 7.61
C ILE A 299 -13.45 31.96 8.91
N ALA A 300 -12.41 32.80 8.99
CA ALA A 300 -11.61 33.01 10.21
C ALA A 300 -12.44 33.64 11.36
N ALA A 301 -13.46 34.41 11.02
CA ALA A 301 -14.40 35.01 12.00
C ALA A 301 -15.52 34.04 12.42
N GLY A 302 -15.50 32.76 12.00
CA GLY A 302 -16.54 31.79 12.36
C GLY A 302 -17.92 32.03 11.74
N ARG A 303 -18.02 32.87 10.70
CA ARG A 303 -19.27 33.23 10.03
C ARG A 303 -19.58 32.41 8.78
N GLY A 304 -18.85 31.35 8.54
CA GLY A 304 -19.06 30.42 7.43
C GLY A 304 -19.84 29.18 7.90
N ASP A 305 -21.02 28.95 7.33
CA ASP A 305 -21.84 27.75 7.58
C ASP A 305 -21.10 26.48 7.12
N PRO A 306 -20.79 25.50 8.00
CA PRO A 306 -20.18 24.25 7.62
C PRO A 306 -21.14 23.26 6.93
N SER A 307 -22.42 23.57 6.78
CA SER A 307 -23.46 22.67 6.28
C SER A 307 -23.72 22.74 4.76
N ALA A 308 -22.99 23.57 3.99
CA ALA A 308 -23.20 23.73 2.54
C ALA A 308 -22.45 22.72 1.65
N ASN A 309 -22.13 21.51 2.11
CA ASN A 309 -21.46 20.48 1.32
C ASN A 309 -22.33 19.23 1.11
N GLY A 310 -23.45 19.40 0.42
CA GLY A 310 -24.24 18.30 -0.15
C GLY A 310 -24.27 18.40 -1.68
N GLY A 311 -23.23 17.97 -2.37
CA GLY A 311 -23.21 17.96 -3.82
C GLY A 311 -22.01 17.15 -4.32
N GLY A 312 -22.14 15.79 -4.37
CA GLY A 312 -21.22 14.95 -5.11
C GLY A 312 -21.47 15.10 -6.61
N PRO A 313 -20.44 14.99 -7.45
CA PRO A 313 -20.62 14.96 -8.90
C PRO A 313 -21.28 13.63 -9.33
N ALA A 314 -22.13 13.73 -10.33
CA ALA A 314 -22.80 12.63 -11.04
C ALA A 314 -21.82 11.71 -11.77
#